data_5087b32645d4da04a2b77d4c29068bd0
#
_entry.id   5087b32645d4da04a2b77d4c29068bd0
#
_cell.length_a   1.000
_cell.length_b   1.000
_cell.length_c   1.000
_cell.angle_alpha   90.00
_cell.angle_beta   90.00
_cell.angle_gamma   90.00
#
_symmetry.space_group_name_H-M   'P 1'
#
loop_
_entity.id
_entity.type
_entity.pdbx_description
1 polymer ?
#
loop_
_entity_poly.entity_id
_entity_poly.type
_entity_poly.pdbx_seq_one_letter_code
_entity_poly.pdbx_strand_id
1 'polypeptide(L)'
;MQALAPIVIIPARLGSTRLPGKPLAEIDGRPMIVHVWERACAAALGPVVVATDSPEIARAIESVGGHAALTRGAHVCGSDRIGEALRALDPQGRHGAAVNLQGDQPLLPDGALEAALALLDDPAVDIGTLACPAGAEDAGDSNAVKLVGAPLAPGRVRALYFTRAPAPHGDGPRLKHIGVYAFRRAALERFVSLPPSSLELREGLEQLRALEAGMRIDAALLDKGAPSVDTERDLTALRAAAREQDPK
;
A
#
# COMPACT_ATOMS: atom_id res chain seq x y z
N MET A 1 -6.66 -22.14 14.14
CA MET A 1 -5.66 -21.27 13.45
C MET A 1 -5.19 -20.22 14.43
N GLN A 2 -3.88 -20.06 14.59
CA GLN A 2 -3.34 -19.00 15.44
C GLN A 2 -3.64 -17.64 14.77
N ALA A 3 -4.18 -16.68 15.50
CA ALA A 3 -4.44 -15.34 14.96
C ALA A 3 -3.12 -14.75 14.43
N LEU A 4 -3.17 -14.12 13.24
CA LEU A 4 -1.96 -13.62 12.57
C LEU A 4 -1.26 -12.47 13.31
N ALA A 5 -1.90 -11.89 14.34
CA ALA A 5 -1.38 -10.75 15.10
C ALA A 5 -0.70 -9.73 14.18
N PRO A 6 -1.45 -8.99 13.36
CA PRO A 6 -0.88 -8.12 12.34
C PRO A 6 -0.17 -6.90 12.93
N ILE A 7 0.77 -6.33 12.16
CA ILE A 7 1.36 -5.01 12.35
C ILE A 7 1.17 -4.20 11.08
N VAL A 8 0.81 -2.92 11.22
CA VAL A 8 0.74 -2.00 10.07
C VAL A 8 2.04 -1.22 9.98
N ILE A 9 2.70 -1.25 8.83
CA ILE A 9 3.94 -0.52 8.58
C ILE A 9 3.76 0.38 7.37
N ILE A 10 4.03 1.67 7.55
CA ILE A 10 3.86 2.71 6.53
C ILE A 10 5.26 3.11 6.04
N PRO A 11 5.69 2.69 4.83
CA PRO A 11 6.97 3.13 4.28
C PRO A 11 6.87 4.59 3.83
N ALA A 12 7.82 5.43 4.23
CA ALA A 12 7.89 6.82 3.84
C ALA A 12 9.34 7.27 3.57
N ARG A 13 9.55 8.08 2.53
CA ARG A 13 10.85 8.69 2.20
C ARG A 13 10.67 10.08 1.62
N LEU A 14 11.64 10.97 1.85
CA LEU A 14 11.60 12.32 1.28
C LEU A 14 11.88 12.35 -0.23
N GLY A 15 12.61 11.37 -0.75
CA GLY A 15 13.10 11.30 -2.12
C GLY A 15 12.00 10.97 -3.15
N SER A 16 10.95 11.77 -3.24
CA SER A 16 9.98 11.72 -4.33
C SER A 16 10.40 12.67 -5.45
N THR A 17 10.54 12.16 -6.68
CA THR A 17 10.93 12.97 -7.85
C THR A 17 9.81 13.84 -8.38
N ARG A 18 8.54 13.37 -8.33
CA ARG A 18 7.35 14.08 -8.83
C ARG A 18 6.80 15.11 -7.84
N LEU A 19 6.98 14.87 -6.53
CA LEU A 19 6.55 15.77 -5.46
C LEU A 19 7.60 15.70 -4.33
N PRO A 20 8.67 16.53 -4.37
CA PRO A 20 9.71 16.55 -3.35
C PRO A 20 9.12 16.82 -1.96
N GLY A 21 9.56 16.06 -0.96
CA GLY A 21 9.05 16.19 0.40
C GLY A 21 7.61 15.72 0.58
N LYS A 22 7.04 14.96 -0.36
CA LYS A 22 5.65 14.47 -0.38
C LYS A 22 5.09 14.06 0.99
N PRO A 23 5.74 13.24 1.82
CA PRO A 23 5.18 12.83 3.12
C PRO A 23 4.97 13.98 4.11
N LEU A 24 5.74 15.06 3.96
CA LEU A 24 5.65 16.25 4.81
C LEU A 24 4.81 17.39 4.18
N ALA A 25 4.28 17.18 2.96
CA ALA A 25 3.36 18.13 2.36
C ALA A 25 2.11 18.29 3.23
N GLU A 26 1.74 19.54 3.51
CA GLU A 26 0.63 19.85 4.44
C GLU A 26 -0.73 19.66 3.79
N ILE A 27 -1.62 19.02 4.52
CA ILE A 27 -3.06 18.92 4.26
C ILE A 27 -3.73 19.41 5.55
N ASP A 28 -4.52 20.50 5.45
CA ASP A 28 -5.17 21.15 6.60
C ASP A 28 -4.22 21.40 7.80
N GLY A 29 -3.02 21.95 7.49
CA GLY A 29 -2.02 22.32 8.49
C GLY A 29 -1.27 21.15 9.14
N ARG A 30 -1.44 19.91 8.65
CA ARG A 30 -0.72 18.74 9.15
C ARG A 30 -0.04 17.97 8.02
N PRO A 31 1.14 17.38 8.23
CA PRO A 31 1.83 16.58 7.22
C PRO A 31 0.97 15.41 6.72
N MET A 32 1.00 15.12 5.42
CA MET A 32 0.25 14.02 4.80
C MET A 32 0.52 12.67 5.49
N ILE A 33 1.74 12.40 5.90
CA ILE A 33 2.09 11.16 6.59
C ILE A 33 1.36 10.97 7.92
N VAL A 34 1.00 12.06 8.60
CA VAL A 34 0.20 12.04 9.84
C VAL A 34 -1.22 11.59 9.53
N HIS A 35 -1.84 12.08 8.45
CA HIS A 35 -3.17 11.63 8.03
C HIS A 35 -3.18 10.14 7.66
N VAL A 36 -2.15 9.65 6.95
CA VAL A 36 -2.01 8.22 6.64
C VAL A 36 -1.85 7.39 7.91
N TRP A 37 -1.04 7.85 8.86
CA TRP A 37 -0.83 7.17 10.14
C TRP A 37 -2.13 7.12 10.98
N GLU A 38 -2.89 8.21 11.07
CA GLU A 38 -4.19 8.25 11.75
C GLU A 38 -5.19 7.28 11.10
N ARG A 39 -5.21 7.21 9.76
CA ARG A 39 -6.05 6.26 9.03
C ARG A 39 -5.69 4.80 9.38
N ALA A 40 -4.41 4.49 9.46
CA ALA A 40 -3.94 3.18 9.88
C ALA A 40 -4.32 2.86 11.33
N CYS A 41 -4.22 3.83 12.24
CA CYS A 41 -4.63 3.67 13.64
C CYS A 41 -6.14 3.43 13.79
N ALA A 42 -6.96 4.12 12.99
CA ALA A 42 -8.42 3.97 13.01
C ALA A 42 -8.89 2.56 12.60
N ALA A 43 -8.12 1.84 11.77
CA ALA A 43 -8.41 0.45 11.41
C ALA A 43 -8.24 -0.54 12.59
N ALA A 44 -7.55 -0.15 13.67
CA ALA A 44 -7.37 -0.93 14.89
C ALA A 44 -6.87 -2.37 14.69
N LEU A 45 -6.10 -2.63 13.64
CA LEU A 45 -5.59 -3.98 13.30
C LEU A 45 -4.45 -4.43 14.22
N GLY A 46 -3.72 -3.48 14.83
CA GLY A 46 -2.57 -3.76 15.66
C GLY A 46 -1.64 -2.54 15.77
N PRO A 47 -0.37 -2.73 16.19
CA PRO A 47 0.60 -1.64 16.22
C PRO A 47 0.77 -1.00 14.85
N VAL A 48 0.90 0.34 14.80
CA VAL A 48 1.16 1.12 13.58
C VAL A 48 2.52 1.78 13.70
N VAL A 49 3.39 1.58 12.70
CA VAL A 49 4.75 2.12 12.67
C VAL A 49 5.03 2.76 11.31
N VAL A 50 5.64 3.94 11.31
CA VAL A 50 6.15 4.57 10.08
C VAL A 50 7.62 4.19 9.90
N ALA A 51 7.95 3.50 8.81
CA ALA A 51 9.32 3.10 8.45
C ALA A 51 9.93 4.15 7.51
N THR A 52 10.97 4.85 7.95
CA THR A 52 11.53 5.98 7.19
C THR A 52 13.05 6.08 7.34
N ASP A 53 13.69 6.70 6.36
CA ASP A 53 15.10 7.11 6.41
C ASP A 53 15.29 8.58 6.80
N SER A 54 14.18 9.32 7.02
CA SER A 54 14.19 10.75 7.33
C SER A 54 13.89 11.02 8.80
N PRO A 55 14.83 11.67 9.53
CA PRO A 55 14.55 12.16 10.88
C PRO A 55 13.41 13.19 10.94
N GLU A 56 13.14 13.93 9.85
CA GLU A 56 12.03 14.89 9.81
C GLU A 56 10.68 14.16 9.81
N ILE A 57 10.55 13.09 9.00
CA ILE A 57 9.34 12.27 8.99
C ILE A 57 9.15 11.60 10.35
N ALA A 58 10.24 11.06 10.95
CA ALA A 58 10.18 10.44 12.27
C ALA A 58 9.66 11.43 13.31
N ARG A 59 10.23 12.65 13.37
CA ARG A 59 9.78 13.70 14.30
C ARG A 59 8.32 14.11 14.10
N ALA A 60 7.86 14.19 12.84
CA ALA A 60 6.47 14.52 12.56
C ALA A 60 5.51 13.48 13.14
N ILE A 61 5.84 12.20 13.07
CA ILE A 61 5.04 11.10 13.63
C ILE A 61 5.14 11.06 15.15
N GLU A 62 6.34 11.23 15.73
CA GLU A 62 6.56 11.26 17.17
C GLU A 62 5.84 12.43 17.85
N SER A 63 5.73 13.59 17.16
CA SER A 63 5.04 14.77 17.68
C SER A 63 3.53 14.56 17.88
N VAL A 64 2.95 13.57 17.23
CA VAL A 64 1.53 13.18 17.40
C VAL A 64 1.36 11.89 18.22
N GLY A 65 2.43 11.41 18.87
CA GLY A 65 2.41 10.21 19.70
C GLY A 65 2.53 8.90 18.91
N GLY A 66 2.86 8.98 17.62
CA GLY A 66 3.10 7.81 16.78
C GLY A 66 4.50 7.22 16.98
N HIS A 67 4.71 6.03 16.42
CA HIS A 67 6.00 5.34 16.44
C HIS A 67 6.63 5.36 15.05
N ALA A 68 7.89 5.78 14.95
CA ALA A 68 8.70 5.73 13.74
C ALA A 68 9.89 4.79 13.94
N ALA A 69 10.20 4.01 12.90
CA ALA A 69 11.38 3.16 12.83
C ALA A 69 12.33 3.70 11.76
N LEU A 70 13.55 4.06 12.15
CA LEU A 70 14.56 4.46 11.20
C LEU A 70 15.09 3.25 10.43
N THR A 71 15.11 3.37 9.12
CA THR A 71 15.60 2.35 8.16
C THR A 71 16.70 2.92 7.28
N ARG A 72 17.43 2.06 6.57
CA ARG A 72 18.41 2.52 5.59
C ARG A 72 17.76 3.30 4.46
N GLY A 73 18.51 4.22 3.82
CA GLY A 73 18.01 5.03 2.70
C GLY A 73 17.82 4.25 1.39
N ALA A 74 18.67 3.26 1.15
CA ALA A 74 18.79 2.57 -0.14
C ALA A 74 17.85 1.35 -0.26
N HIS A 75 16.53 1.57 -0.21
CA HIS A 75 15.55 0.53 -0.54
C HIS A 75 15.02 0.72 -1.95
N VAL A 76 14.91 -0.37 -2.71
CA VAL A 76 14.40 -0.36 -4.08
C VAL A 76 12.89 -0.06 -4.08
N CYS A 77 12.14 -0.63 -3.13
CA CYS A 77 10.70 -0.47 -3.03
C CYS A 77 10.20 -0.34 -1.58
N GLY A 78 8.91 -0.04 -1.42
CA GLY A 78 8.27 0.10 -0.12
C GLY A 78 8.29 -1.20 0.69
N SER A 79 8.07 -2.34 0.05
CA SER A 79 8.08 -3.66 0.69
C SER A 79 9.45 -4.06 1.23
N ASP A 80 10.55 -3.68 0.57
CA ASP A 80 11.90 -3.90 1.09
C ASP A 80 12.13 -3.11 2.40
N ARG A 81 11.62 -1.87 2.47
CA ARG A 81 11.70 -1.01 3.67
C ARG A 81 10.90 -1.58 4.84
N ILE A 82 9.66 -2.01 4.60
CA ILE A 82 8.86 -2.60 5.68
C ILE A 82 9.44 -3.94 6.16
N GLY A 83 10.07 -4.71 5.29
CA GLY A 83 10.77 -5.94 5.66
C GLY A 83 11.95 -5.70 6.58
N GLU A 84 12.74 -4.62 6.36
CA GLU A 84 13.79 -4.19 7.30
C GLU A 84 13.20 -3.78 8.64
N ALA A 85 12.18 -2.91 8.61
CA ALA A 85 11.52 -2.42 9.83
C ALA A 85 10.91 -3.57 10.64
N LEU A 86 10.22 -4.52 10.01
CA LEU A 86 9.61 -5.66 10.67
C LEU A 86 10.66 -6.52 11.40
N ARG A 87 11.80 -6.81 10.74
CA ARG A 87 12.88 -7.60 11.37
C ARG A 87 13.47 -6.90 12.59
N ALA A 88 13.61 -5.58 12.54
CA ALA A 88 14.15 -4.81 13.66
C ALA A 88 13.15 -4.69 14.83
N LEU A 89 11.86 -4.50 14.53
CA LEU A 89 10.81 -4.30 15.54
C LEU A 89 10.34 -5.60 16.20
N ASP A 90 10.37 -6.67 15.44
CA ASP A 90 9.86 -7.98 15.89
C ASP A 90 10.82 -9.13 15.57
N PRO A 91 12.01 -9.15 16.20
CA PRO A 91 12.99 -10.22 15.99
C PRO A 91 12.50 -11.58 16.51
N GLN A 92 11.50 -11.61 17.40
CA GLN A 92 10.92 -12.85 17.93
C GLN A 92 9.78 -13.44 17.08
N GLY A 93 9.33 -12.75 16.01
CA GLY A 93 8.30 -13.26 15.13
C GLY A 93 6.88 -13.31 15.71
N ARG A 94 6.54 -12.37 16.60
CA ARG A 94 5.21 -12.30 17.24
C ARG A 94 4.10 -11.89 16.26
N HIS A 95 4.46 -11.09 15.25
CA HIS A 95 3.53 -10.65 14.22
C HIS A 95 3.58 -11.62 13.03
N GLY A 96 2.50 -12.35 12.80
CA GLY A 96 2.36 -13.31 11.69
C GLY A 96 1.96 -12.67 10.36
N ALA A 97 1.55 -11.40 10.37
CA ALA A 97 1.24 -10.63 9.17
C ALA A 97 1.75 -9.19 9.28
N ALA A 98 2.11 -8.60 8.12
CA ALA A 98 2.45 -7.19 8.00
C ALA A 98 1.56 -6.53 6.93
N VAL A 99 0.88 -5.45 7.31
CA VAL A 99 0.09 -4.63 6.37
C VAL A 99 0.95 -3.45 5.94
N ASN A 100 1.20 -3.36 4.64
CA ASN A 100 1.92 -2.26 3.97
C ASN A 100 0.90 -1.24 3.48
N LEU A 101 0.75 -0.12 4.17
CA LEU A 101 -0.02 1.04 3.73
C LEU A 101 0.93 2.08 3.19
N GLN A 102 0.82 2.41 1.89
CA GLN A 102 1.69 3.41 1.28
C GLN A 102 1.46 4.80 1.88
N GLY A 103 2.57 5.53 2.12
CA GLY A 103 2.55 6.86 2.77
C GLY A 103 1.91 8.00 1.95
N ASP A 104 1.28 7.67 0.81
CA ASP A 104 0.60 8.59 -0.11
C ASP A 104 -0.90 8.30 -0.30
N GLN A 105 -1.50 7.52 0.60
CA GLN A 105 -2.92 7.16 0.58
C GLN A 105 -3.69 7.69 1.81
N PRO A 106 -3.77 9.00 2.01
CA PRO A 106 -4.44 9.58 3.17
C PRO A 106 -5.97 9.42 3.16
N LEU A 107 -6.57 9.16 1.99
CA LEU A 107 -8.01 8.98 1.81
C LEU A 107 -8.40 7.50 1.58
N LEU A 108 -7.64 6.55 2.11
CA LEU A 108 -8.03 5.14 2.02
C LEU A 108 -9.40 4.92 2.69
N PRO A 109 -10.37 4.24 2.03
CA PRO A 109 -11.69 3.98 2.63
C PRO A 109 -11.61 3.18 3.94
N ASP A 110 -12.58 3.38 4.83
CA ASP A 110 -12.75 2.56 6.02
C ASP A 110 -12.97 1.09 5.62
N GLY A 111 -12.44 0.15 6.40
CA GLY A 111 -12.50 -1.27 6.11
C GLY A 111 -11.52 -1.78 5.04
N ALA A 112 -10.77 -0.89 4.38
CA ALA A 112 -9.86 -1.30 3.31
C ALA A 112 -8.67 -2.14 3.81
N LEU A 113 -8.06 -1.76 4.93
CA LEU A 113 -6.95 -2.53 5.50
C LEU A 113 -7.42 -3.89 6.00
N GLU A 114 -8.59 -3.93 6.62
CA GLU A 114 -9.27 -5.14 7.07
C GLU A 114 -9.58 -6.07 5.91
N ALA A 115 -10.09 -5.53 4.79
CA ALA A 115 -10.39 -6.30 3.59
C ALA A 115 -9.13 -6.94 2.97
N ALA A 116 -8.01 -6.21 2.93
CA ALA A 116 -6.74 -6.76 2.47
C ALA A 116 -6.22 -7.86 3.40
N LEU A 117 -6.31 -7.65 4.73
CA LEU A 117 -5.85 -8.60 5.72
C LEU A 117 -6.70 -9.88 5.74
N ALA A 118 -8.02 -9.77 5.60
CA ALA A 118 -8.95 -10.90 5.60
C ALA A 118 -8.69 -11.91 4.48
N LEU A 119 -8.05 -11.49 3.38
CA LEU A 119 -7.64 -12.42 2.32
C LEU A 119 -6.64 -13.47 2.80
N LEU A 120 -5.88 -13.16 3.85
CA LEU A 120 -4.95 -14.08 4.47
C LEU A 120 -5.63 -15.15 5.35
N ASP A 121 -6.94 -15.14 5.53
CA ASP A 121 -7.67 -16.24 6.16
C ASP A 121 -7.58 -17.53 5.33
N ASP A 122 -7.44 -17.39 4.00
CA ASP A 122 -7.09 -18.51 3.12
C ASP A 122 -5.56 -18.78 3.22
N PRO A 123 -5.14 -19.94 3.77
CA PRO A 123 -3.71 -20.25 3.97
C PRO A 123 -2.91 -20.33 2.65
N ALA A 124 -3.58 -20.48 1.52
CA ALA A 124 -2.93 -20.52 0.21
C ALA A 124 -2.59 -19.11 -0.33
N VAL A 125 -3.07 -18.04 0.30
CA VAL A 125 -2.77 -16.66 -0.10
C VAL A 125 -1.51 -16.18 0.61
N ASP A 126 -0.50 -15.79 -0.15
CA ASP A 126 0.74 -15.20 0.35
C ASP A 126 0.58 -13.71 0.64
N ILE A 127 -0.16 -13.01 -0.25
CA ILE A 127 -0.32 -11.55 -0.24
C ILE A 127 -1.76 -11.21 -0.56
N GLY A 128 -2.40 -10.44 0.33
CA GLY A 128 -3.67 -9.78 0.06
C GLY A 128 -3.43 -8.37 -0.47
N THR A 129 -4.23 -7.92 -1.44
CA THR A 129 -4.21 -6.55 -1.94
C THR A 129 -5.63 -6.06 -2.23
N LEU A 130 -5.77 -4.87 -2.81
CA LEU A 130 -7.06 -4.25 -3.08
C LEU A 130 -7.17 -3.85 -4.55
N ALA A 131 -8.39 -3.84 -5.05
CA ALA A 131 -8.71 -3.25 -6.35
C ALA A 131 -10.12 -2.63 -6.31
N CYS A 132 -10.41 -1.79 -7.29
CA CYS A 132 -11.75 -1.24 -7.51
C CYS A 132 -12.07 -1.25 -9.00
N PRO A 133 -13.34 -1.04 -9.41
CA PRO A 133 -13.66 -0.77 -10.81
C PRO A 133 -12.86 0.41 -11.34
N ALA A 134 -12.24 0.25 -12.50
CA ALA A 134 -11.54 1.31 -13.19
C ALA A 134 -12.55 2.21 -13.94
N GLY A 135 -12.38 3.53 -13.84
CA GLY A 135 -13.09 4.49 -14.65
C GLY A 135 -12.63 4.48 -16.11
N ALA A 136 -13.39 5.14 -16.98
CA ALA A 136 -13.03 5.27 -18.39
C ALA A 136 -11.67 5.97 -18.59
N GLU A 137 -11.37 6.95 -17.75
CA GLU A 137 -10.13 7.71 -17.71
C GLU A 137 -8.91 6.86 -17.29
N ASP A 138 -9.13 5.86 -16.42
CA ASP A 138 -8.06 4.99 -15.93
C ASP A 138 -7.50 4.06 -17.00
N ALA A 139 -8.29 3.77 -18.04
CA ALA A 139 -7.92 2.78 -19.06
C ALA A 139 -6.63 3.15 -19.80
N GLY A 140 -6.47 4.42 -20.18
CA GLY A 140 -5.29 4.94 -20.87
C GLY A 140 -4.23 5.56 -19.98
N ASP A 141 -4.51 5.75 -18.69
CA ASP A 141 -3.57 6.33 -17.74
C ASP A 141 -2.56 5.28 -17.25
N SER A 142 -1.28 5.49 -17.55
CA SER A 142 -0.19 4.63 -17.07
C SER A 142 0.06 4.73 -15.56
N ASN A 143 -0.44 5.76 -14.87
CA ASN A 143 -0.37 5.88 -13.41
C ASN A 143 -1.45 5.04 -12.72
N ALA A 144 -2.57 4.82 -13.38
CA ALA A 144 -3.62 3.90 -12.94
C ALA A 144 -3.21 2.46 -13.26
N VAL A 145 -2.64 1.75 -12.31
CA VAL A 145 -2.22 0.35 -12.49
C VAL A 145 -3.45 -0.54 -12.67
N LYS A 146 -3.50 -1.31 -13.76
CA LYS A 146 -4.57 -2.29 -14.01
C LYS A 146 -4.23 -3.62 -13.35
N LEU A 147 -5.23 -4.24 -12.71
CA LEU A 147 -5.15 -5.60 -12.20
C LEU A 147 -5.92 -6.51 -13.14
N VAL A 148 -5.23 -7.46 -13.74
CA VAL A 148 -5.85 -8.57 -14.48
C VAL A 148 -6.03 -9.73 -13.51
N GLY A 149 -7.27 -10.15 -13.28
CA GLY A 149 -7.56 -11.14 -12.25
C GLY A 149 -8.63 -12.15 -12.67
N ALA A 150 -8.58 -13.33 -12.08
CA ALA A 150 -9.60 -14.36 -12.19
C ALA A 150 -10.58 -14.25 -11.02
N PRO A 151 -11.90 -14.12 -11.25
CA PRO A 151 -12.89 -14.13 -10.18
C PRO A 151 -12.83 -15.42 -9.36
N LEU A 152 -12.85 -15.31 -8.02
CA LEU A 152 -12.88 -16.45 -7.10
C LEU A 152 -14.22 -16.52 -6.37
N ALA A 153 -14.72 -15.38 -5.92
CA ALA A 153 -15.96 -15.20 -5.19
C ALA A 153 -16.46 -13.76 -5.39
N PRO A 154 -17.70 -13.42 -5.00
CA PRO A 154 -18.15 -12.03 -4.96
C PRO A 154 -17.18 -11.18 -4.15
N GLY A 155 -16.71 -10.06 -4.73
CA GLY A 155 -15.76 -9.16 -4.08
C GLY A 155 -14.30 -9.66 -3.97
N ARG A 156 -13.95 -10.81 -4.59
CA ARG A 156 -12.59 -11.36 -4.52
C ARG A 156 -12.12 -11.88 -5.88
N VAL A 157 -10.90 -11.52 -6.25
CA VAL A 157 -10.23 -12.01 -7.46
C VAL A 157 -8.81 -12.50 -7.12
N ARG A 158 -8.35 -13.52 -7.84
CA ARG A 158 -6.94 -13.91 -7.86
C ARG A 158 -6.21 -13.04 -8.88
N ALA A 159 -5.18 -12.34 -8.46
CA ALA A 159 -4.35 -11.57 -9.38
C ALA A 159 -3.55 -12.51 -10.29
N LEU A 160 -3.62 -12.24 -11.59
CA LEU A 160 -2.86 -12.95 -12.62
C LEU A 160 -1.74 -12.06 -13.15
N TYR A 161 -1.99 -10.75 -13.24
CA TYR A 161 -1.00 -9.78 -13.70
C TYR A 161 -1.35 -8.37 -13.25
N PHE A 162 -0.33 -7.50 -13.14
CA PHE A 162 -0.48 -6.07 -12.94
C PHE A 162 0.26 -5.34 -14.06
N THR A 163 -0.35 -4.28 -14.62
CA THR A 163 0.25 -3.56 -15.73
C THR A 163 -0.16 -2.10 -15.79
N ARG A 164 0.73 -1.29 -16.34
CA ARG A 164 0.44 0.11 -16.70
C ARG A 164 -0.24 0.25 -18.05
N ALA A 165 -0.16 -0.78 -18.90
CA ALA A 165 -0.84 -0.83 -20.19
C ALA A 165 -2.37 -0.98 -20.03
N PRO A 166 -3.17 -0.59 -21.06
CA PRO A 166 -4.60 -0.92 -21.10
C PRO A 166 -4.82 -2.44 -21.13
N ALA A 167 -5.35 -3.02 -20.05
CA ALA A 167 -5.62 -4.45 -19.92
C ALA A 167 -6.84 -4.71 -19.03
N PRO A 168 -7.58 -5.83 -19.27
CA PRO A 168 -7.45 -6.73 -20.42
C PRO A 168 -7.91 -6.09 -21.74
N HIS A 169 -7.54 -6.69 -22.86
CA HIS A 169 -8.04 -6.28 -24.17
C HIS A 169 -9.54 -6.62 -24.34
N GLY A 170 -10.23 -5.82 -25.15
CA GLY A 170 -11.66 -5.97 -25.43
C GLY A 170 -12.57 -5.24 -24.44
N ASP A 171 -13.88 -5.46 -24.61
CA ASP A 171 -14.91 -4.84 -23.80
C ASP A 171 -15.08 -5.57 -22.47
N GLY A 172 -15.57 -4.85 -21.46
CA GLY A 172 -15.85 -5.37 -20.13
C GLY A 172 -15.21 -4.58 -19.01
N PRO A 173 -15.51 -4.95 -17.76
CA PRO A 173 -14.99 -4.23 -16.60
C PRO A 173 -13.48 -4.40 -16.44
N ARG A 174 -12.78 -3.31 -16.19
CA ARG A 174 -11.37 -3.30 -15.80
C ARG A 174 -11.25 -3.02 -14.32
N LEU A 175 -10.20 -3.54 -13.72
CA LEU A 175 -9.89 -3.32 -12.32
C LEU A 175 -8.65 -2.42 -12.20
N LYS A 176 -8.78 -1.39 -11.34
CA LYS A 176 -7.68 -0.52 -10.91
C LYS A 176 -7.14 -1.05 -9.59
N HIS A 177 -5.86 -1.28 -9.52
CA HIS A 177 -5.16 -1.69 -8.32
C HIS A 177 -5.06 -0.55 -7.31
N ILE A 178 -5.22 -0.86 -6.02
CA ILE A 178 -4.97 0.03 -4.91
C ILE A 178 -3.76 -0.53 -4.14
N GLY A 179 -2.68 0.24 -4.04
CA GLY A 179 -1.36 -0.16 -3.57
C GLY A 179 -1.26 -0.42 -2.05
N VAL A 180 -2.22 -1.16 -1.50
CA VAL A 180 -2.17 -1.69 -0.14
C VAL A 180 -1.88 -3.18 -0.20
N TYR A 181 -1.01 -3.68 0.69
CA TYR A 181 -0.69 -5.09 0.73
C TYR A 181 -0.73 -5.63 2.16
N ALA A 182 -1.36 -6.77 2.35
CA ALA A 182 -1.24 -7.57 3.56
C ALA A 182 -0.38 -8.80 3.24
N PHE A 183 0.79 -8.88 3.83
CA PHE A 183 1.71 -10.00 3.66
C PHE A 183 1.58 -10.98 4.83
N ARG A 184 1.57 -12.28 4.55
CA ARG A 184 2.05 -13.21 5.58
C ARG A 184 3.51 -12.86 5.89
N ARG A 185 3.93 -13.00 7.13
CA ARG A 185 5.33 -12.74 7.52
C ARG A 185 6.31 -13.53 6.65
N ALA A 186 6.12 -14.83 6.52
CA ALA A 186 6.98 -15.68 5.70
C ALA A 186 6.99 -15.26 4.22
N ALA A 187 5.86 -14.78 3.70
CA ALA A 187 5.76 -14.26 2.35
C ALA A 187 6.55 -12.94 2.18
N LEU A 188 6.47 -12.02 3.15
CA LEU A 188 7.28 -10.80 3.12
C LEU A 188 8.77 -11.11 3.22
N GLU A 189 9.18 -12.01 4.12
CA GLU A 189 10.57 -12.44 4.26
C GLU A 189 11.11 -13.07 2.97
N ARG A 190 10.30 -13.90 2.30
CA ARG A 190 10.61 -14.46 0.98
C ARG A 190 10.71 -13.36 -0.07
N PHE A 191 9.73 -12.46 -0.15
CA PHE A 191 9.69 -11.36 -1.13
C PHE A 191 10.95 -10.49 -1.07
N VAL A 192 11.34 -10.04 0.12
CA VAL A 192 12.53 -9.16 0.28
C VAL A 192 13.87 -9.89 0.09
N SER A 193 13.87 -11.21 0.07
CA SER A 193 15.06 -12.03 -0.25
C SER A 193 15.26 -12.23 -1.76
N LEU A 194 14.23 -11.96 -2.57
CA LEU A 194 14.29 -12.10 -4.03
C LEU A 194 14.97 -10.87 -4.66
N PRO A 195 15.79 -11.04 -5.70
CA PRO A 195 16.24 -9.94 -6.52
C PRO A 195 15.05 -9.31 -7.28
N PRO A 196 15.14 -8.03 -7.69
CA PRO A 196 14.17 -7.44 -8.60
C PRO A 196 13.97 -8.29 -9.85
N SER A 197 12.71 -8.53 -10.21
CA SER A 197 12.36 -9.40 -11.32
C SER A 197 12.25 -8.64 -12.66
N SER A 198 12.22 -9.37 -13.78
CA SER A 198 12.21 -8.76 -15.10
C SER A 198 10.96 -7.92 -15.39
N LEU A 199 9.80 -8.42 -14.98
CA LEU A 199 8.52 -7.71 -15.17
C LEU A 199 8.39 -6.55 -14.16
N GLU A 200 8.86 -6.73 -12.92
CA GLU A 200 8.93 -5.65 -11.94
C GLU A 200 9.71 -4.45 -12.50
N LEU A 201 10.91 -4.69 -13.02
CA LEU A 201 11.76 -3.62 -13.59
C LEU A 201 11.13 -2.98 -14.82
N ARG A 202 10.46 -3.77 -15.67
CA ARG A 202 9.85 -3.30 -16.91
C ARG A 202 8.60 -2.46 -16.66
N GLU A 203 7.70 -2.91 -15.80
CA GLU A 203 6.45 -2.22 -15.45
C GLU A 203 6.64 -1.17 -14.33
N GLY A 204 7.74 -1.26 -13.56
CA GLY A 204 7.95 -0.46 -12.36
C GLY A 204 6.92 -0.77 -11.28
N LEU A 205 6.60 -2.06 -11.09
CA LEU A 205 5.57 -2.58 -10.19
C LEU A 205 6.15 -3.69 -9.31
N GLU A 206 6.39 -3.40 -8.03
CA GLU A 206 7.07 -4.32 -7.10
C GLU A 206 6.38 -5.66 -6.92
N GLN A 207 5.04 -5.71 -6.96
CA GLN A 207 4.25 -6.93 -6.75
C GLN A 207 4.43 -7.97 -7.86
N LEU A 208 4.97 -7.58 -9.02
CA LEU A 208 5.30 -8.52 -10.09
C LEU A 208 6.44 -9.46 -9.69
N ARG A 209 7.37 -9.03 -8.82
CA ARG A 209 8.39 -9.89 -8.23
C ARG A 209 7.76 -11.10 -7.54
N ALA A 210 6.69 -10.89 -6.79
CA ALA A 210 5.96 -11.96 -6.12
C ALA A 210 5.32 -12.92 -7.12
N LEU A 211 4.64 -12.40 -8.15
CA LEU A 211 3.98 -13.23 -9.17
C LEU A 211 5.00 -14.06 -9.97
N GLU A 212 6.13 -13.46 -10.40
CA GLU A 212 7.20 -14.19 -11.11
C GLU A 212 7.84 -15.28 -10.23
N ALA A 213 7.85 -15.09 -8.90
CA ALA A 213 8.30 -16.10 -7.94
C ALA A 213 7.23 -17.16 -7.59
N GLY A 214 6.06 -17.13 -8.25
CA GLY A 214 4.98 -18.08 -8.02
C GLY A 214 4.23 -17.87 -6.70
N MET A 215 4.33 -16.70 -6.07
CA MET A 215 3.54 -16.35 -4.88
C MET A 215 2.11 -16.02 -5.29
N ARG A 216 1.15 -16.41 -4.45
CA ARG A 216 -0.27 -16.13 -4.71
C ARG A 216 -0.66 -14.78 -4.13
N ILE A 217 -1.20 -13.93 -5.01
CA ILE A 217 -1.80 -12.65 -4.66
C ILE A 217 -3.30 -12.71 -4.94
N ASP A 218 -4.12 -12.44 -3.92
CA ASP A 218 -5.55 -12.23 -4.10
C ASP A 218 -5.87 -10.76 -3.82
N ALA A 219 -6.91 -10.22 -4.47
CA ALA A 219 -7.38 -8.87 -4.26
C ALA A 219 -8.85 -8.85 -3.80
N ALA A 220 -9.13 -8.06 -2.77
CA ALA A 220 -10.49 -7.69 -2.40
C ALA A 220 -10.94 -6.50 -3.26
N LEU A 221 -12.20 -6.55 -3.72
CA LEU A 221 -12.79 -5.50 -4.54
C LEU A 221 -13.52 -4.50 -3.66
N LEU A 222 -13.10 -3.24 -3.71
CA LEU A 222 -13.79 -2.11 -3.10
C LEU A 222 -14.70 -1.44 -4.14
N ASP A 223 -15.78 -0.81 -3.67
CA ASP A 223 -16.70 -0.09 -4.56
C ASP A 223 -16.05 1.13 -5.22
N LYS A 224 -15.12 1.77 -4.52
CA LYS A 224 -14.42 2.99 -4.97
C LYS A 224 -12.93 2.89 -4.67
N GLY A 225 -12.13 3.49 -5.55
CA GLY A 225 -10.69 3.65 -5.33
C GLY A 225 -10.38 4.74 -4.31
N ALA A 226 -9.19 4.64 -3.73
CA ALA A 226 -8.58 5.73 -2.98
C ALA A 226 -7.63 6.50 -3.92
N PRO A 227 -7.76 7.83 -4.06
CA PRO A 227 -6.77 8.60 -4.80
C PRO A 227 -5.44 8.58 -4.04
N SER A 228 -4.36 8.24 -4.74
CA SER A 228 -3.00 8.45 -4.25
C SER A 228 -2.53 9.86 -4.60
N VAL A 229 -1.72 10.44 -3.74
CA VAL A 229 -1.12 11.76 -3.99
C VAL A 229 0.26 11.56 -4.61
N ASP A 230 0.37 11.74 -5.91
CA ASP A 230 1.62 11.56 -6.64
C ASP A 230 2.17 12.85 -7.23
N THR A 231 1.31 13.83 -7.47
CA THR A 231 1.65 15.11 -8.11
C THR A 231 1.10 16.28 -7.29
N GLU A 232 1.56 17.50 -7.59
CA GLU A 232 1.01 18.73 -7.00
C GLU A 232 -0.48 18.92 -7.32
N ARG A 233 -0.92 18.44 -8.49
CA ARG A 233 -2.33 18.42 -8.87
C ARG A 233 -3.15 17.54 -7.94
N ASP A 234 -2.65 16.34 -7.62
CA ASP A 234 -3.34 15.42 -6.70
C ASP A 234 -3.42 16.02 -5.30
N LEU A 235 -2.32 16.61 -4.83
CA LEU A 235 -2.29 17.29 -3.54
C LEU A 235 -3.30 18.46 -3.47
N THR A 236 -3.41 19.24 -4.54
CA THR A 236 -4.37 20.34 -4.63
C THR A 236 -5.82 19.83 -4.60
N ALA A 237 -6.11 18.76 -5.36
CA ALA A 237 -7.42 18.11 -5.35
C ALA A 237 -7.77 17.54 -3.97
N LEU A 238 -6.79 16.92 -3.30
CA LEU A 238 -6.97 16.40 -1.96
C LEU A 238 -7.28 17.51 -0.93
N ARG A 239 -6.55 18.63 -0.98
CA ARG A 239 -6.79 19.79 -0.10
C ARG A 239 -8.19 20.38 -0.31
N ALA A 240 -8.71 20.37 -1.54
CA ALA A 240 -10.07 20.80 -1.83
C ALA A 240 -11.11 19.85 -1.22
N ALA A 241 -10.92 18.52 -1.41
CA ALA A 241 -11.83 17.52 -0.87
C ALA A 241 -11.86 17.49 0.67
N ALA A 242 -10.71 17.69 1.32
CA ALA A 242 -10.63 17.76 2.78
C ALA A 242 -11.44 18.93 3.36
N ARG A 243 -11.38 20.12 2.73
CA ARG A 243 -12.15 21.31 3.12
C ARG A 243 -13.66 21.15 2.97
N GLU A 244 -14.12 20.31 2.03
CA GLU A 244 -15.54 20.04 1.84
C GLU A 244 -16.12 19.10 2.91
N GLN A 245 -15.28 18.30 3.55
CA GLN A 245 -15.67 17.33 4.59
C GLN A 245 -15.71 17.95 6.00
N ASP A 246 -15.06 19.09 6.22
CA ASP A 246 -15.08 19.85 7.49
C ASP A 246 -15.50 21.31 7.24
N PRO A 247 -16.79 21.58 6.93
CA PRO A 247 -17.31 22.93 6.85
C PRO A 247 -17.34 23.50 8.29
N LYS A 248 -16.38 24.39 8.59
CA LYS A 248 -16.38 25.19 9.83
C LYS A 248 -17.65 25.99 9.98
#